data_2dc189734eb76ea6de5b12399eb8fba1
#
_entry.id   2dc189734eb76ea6de5b12399eb8fba1
#
_cell.length_a   1.000
_cell.length_b   1.000
_cell.length_c   1.000
_cell.angle_alpha   90.00
_cell.angle_beta   90.00
_cell.angle_gamma   90.00
#
_symmetry.space_group_name_H-M   'P 1'
#
loop_
_entity.id
_entity.type
_entity.pdbx_description
1 polymer ?
#
loop_
_entity_poly.entity_id
_entity_poly.type
_entity_poly.pdbx_seq_one_letter_code
_entity_poly.pdbx_strand_id
1 'polypeptide(L)'
;KNIHSKFHIKNIYSHQETGLGFSYSIDKRLKKWVDSEKISWTEFQQNGVVRGIKNRNNWVKNWYAFMHSSETRLDLKQLKTVIFKSEKFKPNYFMNLESDSNFQQGGEEFALDVLEDFIWNRSKKYSYHISKPTESRTSCSRLSAHIAWGNISIRKAYQAGYQAKASGNKRNLN
;
A
#
# COMPACT_ATOMS: atom_id res chain seq x y z
N LYS A 1 21.08 10.64 -4.41
CA LYS A 1 22.51 11.00 -4.60
C LYS A 1 23.03 11.80 -3.43
N ASN A 2 22.40 12.93 -3.04
CA ASN A 2 22.86 13.77 -1.92
C ASN A 2 23.00 13.04 -0.58
N ILE A 3 22.08 12.08 -0.29
CA ILE A 3 22.16 11.26 0.93
C ILE A 3 23.34 10.28 0.83
N HIS A 4 23.55 9.67 -0.33
CA HIS A 4 24.67 8.73 -0.53
C HIS A 4 26.02 9.41 -0.37
N SER A 5 26.20 10.62 -0.89
CA SER A 5 27.45 11.36 -0.73
C SER A 5 27.79 11.69 0.73
N LYS A 6 26.76 11.81 1.61
CA LYS A 6 26.95 12.09 3.04
C LYS A 6 27.11 10.83 3.89
N PHE A 7 26.39 9.75 3.57
CA PHE A 7 26.23 8.59 4.44
C PHE A 7 26.71 7.26 3.85
N HIS A 8 27.23 7.25 2.63
CA HIS A 8 27.74 6.05 1.95
C HIS A 8 26.76 4.87 2.03
N ILE A 9 25.56 5.04 1.46
CA ILE A 9 24.51 4.02 1.45
C ILE A 9 25.04 2.72 0.86
N LYS A 10 24.87 1.61 1.56
CA LYS A 10 25.23 0.26 1.11
C LYS A 10 24.04 -0.51 0.55
N ASN A 11 22.86 -0.31 1.12
CA ASN A 11 21.66 -1.05 0.77
C ASN A 11 20.48 -0.10 0.61
N ILE A 12 19.64 -0.37 -0.38
CA ILE A 12 18.34 0.28 -0.57
C ILE A 12 17.27 -0.81 -0.60
N TYR A 13 16.17 -0.55 0.08
CA TYR A 13 15.00 -1.42 0.11
C TYR A 13 13.80 -0.64 -0.37
N SER A 14 13.03 -1.19 -1.27
CA SER A 14 11.80 -0.59 -1.78
C SER A 14 10.75 -1.64 -2.13
N HIS A 15 9.55 -1.21 -2.45
CA HIS A 15 8.58 -2.04 -3.12
C HIS A 15 8.75 -1.96 -4.64
N GLN A 16 8.34 -3.03 -5.33
CA GLN A 16 8.31 -3.07 -6.79
C GLN A 16 7.27 -2.08 -7.33
N GLU A 17 7.66 -1.25 -8.28
CA GLU A 17 6.72 -0.43 -9.03
C GLU A 17 5.90 -1.32 -9.98
N THR A 18 4.58 -1.27 -9.86
CA THR A 18 3.63 -2.05 -10.67
C THR A 18 2.61 -1.18 -11.40
N GLY A 19 2.79 0.13 -11.38
CA GLY A 19 1.89 1.10 -12.02
C GLY A 19 2.23 1.35 -13.49
N LEU A 20 2.31 2.61 -13.85
CA LEU A 20 2.48 3.03 -15.24
C LEU A 20 3.93 2.94 -15.72
N GLY A 21 4.11 2.88 -17.05
CA GLY A 21 5.45 2.85 -17.64
C GLY A 21 6.32 4.04 -17.27
N PHE A 22 5.72 5.20 -16.99
CA PHE A 22 6.43 6.39 -16.52
C PHE A 22 7.05 6.14 -15.13
N SER A 23 6.27 5.65 -14.16
CA SER A 23 6.78 5.34 -12.81
C SER A 23 7.82 4.23 -12.84
N TYR A 24 7.60 3.20 -13.64
CA TYR A 24 8.60 2.15 -13.87
C TYR A 24 9.90 2.67 -14.50
N SER A 25 9.86 3.74 -15.28
CA SER A 25 11.07 4.37 -15.83
C SER A 25 11.97 4.97 -14.73
N ILE A 26 11.37 5.35 -13.58
CA ILE A 26 12.12 5.84 -12.43
C ILE A 26 12.94 4.71 -11.83
N ASP A 27 12.34 3.52 -11.67
CA ASP A 27 13.04 2.33 -11.17
C ASP A 27 14.22 1.96 -12.08
N LYS A 28 14.03 2.00 -13.40
CA LYS A 28 15.12 1.74 -14.36
C LYS A 28 16.29 2.74 -14.20
N ARG A 29 15.99 4.00 -13.94
CA ARG A 29 17.04 5.04 -13.71
C ARG A 29 17.72 4.83 -12.36
N LEU A 30 16.96 4.47 -11.33
CA LEU A 30 17.52 4.13 -10.03
C LEU A 30 18.43 2.91 -10.14
N LYS A 31 17.99 1.85 -10.84
CA LYS A 31 18.77 0.63 -11.07
C LYS A 31 20.16 0.95 -11.69
N LYS A 32 20.18 1.74 -12.75
CA LYS A 32 21.45 2.14 -13.38
C LYS A 32 22.38 2.88 -12.41
N TRP A 33 21.82 3.75 -11.58
CA TRP A 33 22.61 4.51 -10.61
C TRP A 33 23.13 3.61 -9.48
N VAL A 34 22.32 2.76 -8.88
CA VAL A 34 22.77 1.88 -7.79
C VAL A 34 23.82 0.90 -8.27
N ASP A 35 23.73 0.42 -9.52
CA ASP A 35 24.75 -0.44 -10.13
C ASP A 35 26.07 0.31 -10.31
N SER A 36 26.05 1.57 -10.77
CA SER A 36 27.26 2.41 -10.91
C SER A 36 27.94 2.71 -9.58
N GLU A 37 27.17 2.86 -8.50
CA GLU A 37 27.67 3.15 -7.14
C GLU A 37 27.94 1.86 -6.32
N LYS A 38 27.71 0.68 -6.90
CA LYS A 38 27.82 -0.63 -6.24
C LYS A 38 26.96 -0.75 -4.97
N ILE A 39 25.78 -0.14 -5.00
CA ILE A 39 24.79 -0.20 -3.93
C ILE A 39 23.90 -1.43 -4.16
N SER A 40 23.68 -2.24 -3.11
CA SER A 40 22.70 -3.32 -3.16
C SER A 40 21.28 -2.76 -3.14
N TRP A 41 20.44 -3.16 -4.10
CA TRP A 41 19.03 -2.77 -4.13
C TRP A 41 18.12 -3.98 -4.15
N THR A 42 17.28 -4.09 -3.11
CA THR A 42 16.30 -5.17 -2.96
C THR A 42 14.89 -4.60 -3.11
N GLU A 43 14.14 -5.15 -4.04
CA GLU A 43 12.73 -4.80 -4.26
C GLU A 43 11.83 -5.90 -3.72
N PHE A 44 10.84 -5.53 -2.91
CA PHE A 44 9.84 -6.42 -2.35
C PHE A 44 8.51 -6.30 -3.10
N GLN A 45 7.80 -7.39 -3.23
CA GLN A 45 6.45 -7.39 -3.78
C GLN A 45 5.50 -6.70 -2.80
N GLN A 46 4.77 -5.68 -3.27
CA GLN A 46 3.82 -4.92 -2.45
C GLN A 46 2.41 -5.51 -2.49
N ASN A 47 2.06 -6.13 -3.61
CA ASN A 47 0.74 -6.68 -3.88
C ASN A 47 0.87 -8.04 -4.58
N GLY A 48 -0.23 -8.69 -4.90
CA GLY A 48 -0.21 -9.98 -5.58
C GLY A 48 0.18 -9.94 -7.07
N VAL A 49 0.64 -8.80 -7.60
CA VAL A 49 1.07 -8.64 -8.98
C VAL A 49 2.51 -9.11 -9.14
N VAL A 50 2.75 -9.98 -10.11
CA VAL A 50 4.11 -10.42 -10.49
C VAL A 50 4.58 -9.58 -11.68
N ARG A 51 5.60 -8.77 -11.47
CA ARG A 51 6.16 -7.89 -12.51
C ARG A 51 6.85 -8.71 -13.59
N GLY A 52 6.59 -8.39 -14.88
CA GLY A 52 7.24 -9.05 -16.01
C GLY A 52 6.74 -10.47 -16.31
N ILE A 53 5.58 -10.87 -15.83
CA ILE A 53 4.99 -12.17 -16.11
C ILE A 53 4.72 -12.34 -17.62
N LYS A 54 5.15 -13.45 -18.19
CA LYS A 54 4.99 -13.75 -19.63
C LYS A 54 3.63 -14.39 -19.95
N ASN A 55 3.05 -15.12 -18.99
CA ASN A 55 1.75 -15.77 -19.11
C ASN A 55 1.06 -15.84 -17.74
N ARG A 56 -0.21 -16.22 -17.71
CA ARG A 56 -0.99 -16.31 -16.48
C ARG A 56 -0.92 -17.67 -15.76
N ASN A 57 -0.05 -18.55 -16.19
CA ASN A 57 0.10 -19.85 -15.54
C ASN A 57 0.48 -19.66 -14.07
N ASN A 58 -0.21 -20.38 -13.18
CA ASN A 58 -0.05 -20.27 -11.73
C ASN A 58 -0.29 -18.88 -11.12
N TRP A 59 -0.81 -17.89 -11.89
CA TRP A 59 -1.05 -16.55 -11.37
C TRP A 59 -1.95 -16.56 -10.13
N VAL A 60 -3.08 -17.27 -10.19
CA VAL A 60 -4.04 -17.41 -9.08
C VAL A 60 -3.38 -18.05 -7.86
N LYS A 61 -2.62 -19.14 -8.06
CA LYS A 61 -1.89 -19.84 -6.99
C LYS A 61 -0.90 -18.89 -6.30
N ASN A 62 -0.11 -18.16 -7.07
CA ASN A 62 0.89 -17.21 -6.56
C ASN A 62 0.22 -16.05 -5.84
N TRP A 63 -0.89 -15.54 -6.36
CA TRP A 63 -1.66 -14.49 -5.75
C TRP A 63 -2.21 -14.91 -4.37
N TYR A 64 -2.82 -16.08 -4.29
CA TYR A 64 -3.29 -16.62 -3.01
C TYR A 64 -2.14 -16.87 -2.03
N ALA A 65 -1.04 -17.44 -2.48
CA ALA A 65 0.14 -17.64 -1.63
C ALA A 65 0.64 -16.31 -1.04
N PHE A 66 0.68 -15.23 -1.84
CA PHE A 66 1.03 -13.91 -1.35
C PHE A 66 -0.01 -13.35 -0.37
N MET A 67 -1.29 -13.41 -0.69
CA MET A 67 -2.35 -12.83 0.14
C MET A 67 -2.55 -13.56 1.47
N HIS A 68 -2.25 -14.86 1.53
CA HIS A 68 -2.33 -15.66 2.76
C HIS A 68 -1.02 -15.68 3.56
N SER A 69 0.07 -15.14 3.02
CA SER A 69 1.32 -15.06 3.78
C SER A 69 1.18 -14.17 5.01
N SER A 70 1.87 -14.51 6.09
CA SER A 70 1.85 -13.73 7.32
C SER A 70 2.38 -12.31 7.12
N GLU A 71 1.82 -11.37 7.85
CA GLU A 71 2.36 -10.01 7.91
C GLU A 71 3.70 -10.00 8.68
N THR A 72 4.66 -9.26 8.16
CA THR A 72 5.92 -9.06 8.87
C THR A 72 5.70 -8.09 10.02
N ARG A 73 6.00 -8.52 11.24
CA ARG A 73 6.01 -7.64 12.40
C ARG A 73 7.40 -7.09 12.61
N LEU A 74 7.51 -5.77 12.63
CA LEU A 74 8.77 -5.08 12.86
C LEU A 74 8.89 -4.72 14.34
N ASP A 75 9.99 -5.15 14.98
CA ASP A 75 10.35 -4.66 16.31
C ASP A 75 11.09 -3.34 16.17
N LEU A 76 10.38 -2.25 16.37
CA LEU A 76 10.94 -0.89 16.27
C LEU A 76 12.04 -0.62 17.29
N LYS A 77 12.10 -1.36 18.41
CA LYS A 77 13.14 -1.20 19.44
C LYS A 77 14.53 -1.65 18.94
N GLN A 78 14.55 -2.53 17.95
CA GLN A 78 15.80 -3.03 17.35
C GLN A 78 16.29 -2.16 16.19
N LEU A 79 15.51 -1.18 15.75
CA LEU A 79 15.92 -0.28 14.67
C LEU A 79 17.00 0.69 15.14
N LYS A 80 18.16 0.59 14.52
CA LYS A 80 19.23 1.59 14.66
C LYS A 80 18.97 2.68 13.62
N THR A 81 18.63 3.87 14.08
CA THR A 81 18.38 5.01 13.20
C THR A 81 19.54 6.01 13.26
N VAL A 82 19.79 6.67 12.16
CA VAL A 82 20.74 7.80 12.09
C VAL A 82 19.95 9.09 12.23
N ILE A 83 20.26 9.85 13.28
CA ILE A 83 19.67 11.18 13.43
C ILE A 83 20.52 12.16 12.62
N PHE A 84 19.92 12.76 11.62
CA PHE A 84 20.57 13.85 10.86
C PHE A 84 19.66 15.06 10.83
N LYS A 85 20.27 16.24 10.88
CA LYS A 85 19.54 17.48 10.65
C LYS A 85 19.14 17.53 9.17
N SER A 86 17.90 17.21 8.88
CA SER A 86 17.36 17.53 7.56
C SER A 86 17.13 19.04 7.45
N GLU A 87 17.45 19.63 6.31
CA GLU A 87 16.90 20.94 6.01
C GLU A 87 15.38 20.82 6.13
N LYS A 88 14.79 21.67 6.95
CA LYS A 88 13.34 21.67 7.15
C LYS A 88 12.71 21.92 5.78
N PHE A 89 12.17 20.88 5.18
CA PHE A 89 11.32 21.04 4.01
C PHE A 89 10.12 21.86 4.47
N LYS A 90 10.09 23.12 4.08
CA LYS A 90 8.93 24.01 4.28
C LYS A 90 8.13 23.96 2.98
N PRO A 91 7.14 23.12 2.85
CA PRO A 91 6.25 23.18 1.71
C PRO A 91 5.32 24.37 1.90
N ASN A 92 5.78 25.56 1.53
CA ASN A 92 4.97 26.79 1.60
C ASN A 92 3.60 26.59 0.90
N TYR A 93 3.56 25.68 -0.07
CA TYR A 93 2.35 25.34 -0.81
C TYR A 93 1.33 24.56 0.03
N PHE A 94 1.78 23.73 1.00
CA PHE A 94 0.88 22.89 1.81
C PHE A 94 0.54 23.49 3.17
N MET A 95 1.20 24.54 3.59
CA MET A 95 1.01 25.12 4.94
C MET A 95 -0.35 25.80 5.13
N ASN A 96 -1.04 26.13 4.05
CA ASN A 96 -2.33 26.82 4.06
C ASN A 96 -3.48 25.94 3.57
N LEU A 97 -3.28 24.63 3.44
CA LEU A 97 -4.37 23.73 3.11
C LEU A 97 -5.19 23.45 4.36
N GLU A 98 -6.39 23.98 4.40
CA GLU A 98 -7.38 23.58 5.40
C GLU A 98 -7.82 22.15 5.14
N SER A 99 -8.06 21.39 6.22
CA SER A 99 -8.60 20.04 6.07
C SER A 99 -10.02 20.13 5.55
N ASP A 100 -10.29 19.52 4.39
CA ASP A 100 -11.62 19.43 3.84
C ASP A 100 -12.30 18.15 4.32
N SER A 101 -13.41 18.28 5.06
CA SER A 101 -14.21 17.17 5.58
C SER A 101 -14.81 16.26 4.51
N ASN A 102 -14.82 16.69 3.24
CA ASN A 102 -15.24 15.85 2.13
C ASN A 102 -14.24 14.75 1.76
N PHE A 103 -12.98 14.86 2.22
CA PHE A 103 -11.95 13.85 2.01
C PHE A 103 -11.81 12.93 3.21
N GLN A 104 -11.38 11.70 2.94
CA GLN A 104 -11.08 10.75 4.00
C GLN A 104 -9.83 11.19 4.75
N GLN A 105 -9.85 11.09 6.06
CA GLN A 105 -8.69 11.33 6.89
C GLN A 105 -7.64 10.24 6.68
N GLY A 106 -6.37 10.62 6.52
CA GLY A 106 -5.26 9.70 6.33
C GLY A 106 -4.78 9.09 7.65
N GLY A 107 -4.07 7.97 7.55
CA GLY A 107 -3.48 7.26 8.67
C GLY A 107 -3.95 5.81 8.77
N GLU A 108 -3.18 4.98 9.48
CA GLU A 108 -3.48 3.55 9.63
C GLU A 108 -4.75 3.33 10.44
N GLU A 109 -4.94 4.06 11.54
CA GLU A 109 -6.13 3.94 12.40
C GLU A 109 -7.40 4.21 11.60
N PHE A 110 -7.46 5.31 10.86
CA PHE A 110 -8.62 5.62 10.00
C PHE A 110 -8.84 4.61 8.88
N ALA A 111 -7.76 4.04 8.33
CA ALA A 111 -7.88 2.97 7.34
C ALA A 111 -8.49 1.70 7.93
N LEU A 112 -8.14 1.37 9.17
CA LEU A 112 -8.69 0.22 9.90
C LEU A 112 -10.16 0.44 10.24
N ASP A 113 -10.53 1.61 10.73
CA ASP A 113 -11.92 1.97 11.01
C ASP A 113 -12.80 1.87 9.75
N VAL A 114 -12.31 2.40 8.63
CA VAL A 114 -12.99 2.31 7.33
C VAL A 114 -13.14 0.87 6.86
N LEU A 115 -12.12 0.02 7.07
CA LEU A 115 -12.17 -1.40 6.74
C LEU A 115 -13.17 -2.16 7.61
N GLU A 116 -13.14 -1.94 8.91
CA GLU A 116 -14.03 -2.60 9.88
C GLU A 116 -15.48 -2.21 9.62
N ASP A 117 -15.76 -0.92 9.46
CA ASP A 117 -17.10 -0.45 9.11
C ASP A 117 -17.59 -1.02 7.78
N PHE A 118 -16.71 -1.13 6.78
CA PHE A 118 -17.08 -1.81 5.54
C PHE A 118 -17.46 -3.27 5.78
N ILE A 119 -16.62 -4.03 6.47
CA ILE A 119 -16.84 -5.46 6.69
C ILE A 119 -18.15 -5.73 7.43
N TRP A 120 -18.43 -4.99 8.49
CA TRP A 120 -19.55 -5.32 9.38
C TRP A 120 -20.85 -4.57 9.05
N ASN A 121 -20.77 -3.42 8.40
CA ASN A 121 -21.93 -2.57 8.14
C ASN A 121 -22.18 -2.37 6.66
N ARG A 122 -21.29 -1.66 5.95
CA ARG A 122 -21.55 -1.15 4.59
C ARG A 122 -21.56 -2.25 3.54
N SER A 123 -20.83 -3.33 3.71
CA SER A 123 -20.78 -4.47 2.77
C SER A 123 -22.15 -5.14 2.53
N LYS A 124 -23.07 -5.02 3.47
CA LYS A 124 -24.43 -5.60 3.38
C LYS A 124 -25.19 -5.23 2.11
N LYS A 125 -24.92 -4.04 1.57
CA LYS A 125 -25.56 -3.52 0.37
C LYS A 125 -24.62 -3.41 -0.84
N TYR A 126 -23.36 -3.84 -0.68
CA TYR A 126 -22.33 -3.63 -1.68
C TYR A 126 -22.70 -4.19 -3.05
N SER A 127 -23.15 -5.44 -3.15
CA SER A 127 -23.51 -6.07 -4.42
C SER A 127 -24.68 -5.39 -5.14
N TYR A 128 -25.58 -4.75 -4.42
CA TYR A 128 -26.71 -4.01 -4.98
C TYR A 128 -26.35 -2.59 -5.42
N HIS A 129 -25.31 -2.03 -4.85
CA HIS A 129 -24.96 -0.61 -5.00
C HIS A 129 -23.68 -0.36 -5.78
N ILE A 130 -22.88 -1.39 -6.07
CA ILE A 130 -21.56 -1.25 -6.71
C ILE A 130 -21.58 -0.47 -8.04
N SER A 131 -22.68 -0.59 -8.79
CA SER A 131 -22.86 0.10 -10.08
C SER A 131 -23.67 1.38 -9.98
N LYS A 132 -24.00 1.84 -8.77
CA LYS A 132 -24.82 3.04 -8.54
C LYS A 132 -23.94 4.13 -7.90
N PRO A 133 -23.53 5.16 -8.65
CA PRO A 133 -22.57 6.16 -8.17
C PRO A 133 -22.94 6.83 -6.84
N THR A 134 -24.22 7.13 -6.63
CA THR A 134 -24.70 7.80 -5.42
C THR A 134 -24.61 6.88 -4.20
N GLU A 135 -25.18 5.67 -4.33
CA GLU A 135 -25.25 4.71 -3.23
C GLU A 135 -23.90 4.04 -2.95
N SER A 136 -23.04 3.92 -3.95
CA SER A 136 -21.71 3.33 -3.79
C SER A 136 -20.84 4.10 -2.79
N ARG A 137 -21.04 5.39 -2.61
CA ARG A 137 -20.31 6.18 -1.61
C ARG A 137 -20.55 5.69 -0.18
N THR A 138 -21.72 5.12 0.10
CA THR A 138 -22.11 4.63 1.43
C THR A 138 -21.96 3.12 1.58
N SER A 139 -21.78 2.36 0.50
CA SER A 139 -21.74 0.90 0.52
C SER A 139 -20.46 0.27 0.00
N CYS A 140 -19.59 1.01 -0.70
CA CYS A 140 -18.27 0.53 -1.12
C CYS A 140 -17.25 0.63 0.01
N SER A 141 -16.13 -0.11 -0.12
CA SER A 141 -15.09 -0.15 0.92
C SER A 141 -14.40 1.19 1.17
N ARG A 142 -14.27 2.02 0.14
CA ARG A 142 -13.55 3.31 0.18
C ARG A 142 -12.08 3.20 0.61
N LEU A 143 -11.49 2.02 0.47
CA LEU A 143 -10.10 1.76 0.86
C LEU A 143 -9.07 2.20 -0.18
N SER A 144 -9.50 2.55 -1.41
CA SER A 144 -8.58 2.85 -2.51
C SER A 144 -7.58 3.96 -2.18
N ALA A 145 -8.03 5.04 -1.54
CA ALA A 145 -7.16 6.12 -1.09
C ALA A 145 -6.16 5.64 -0.03
N HIS A 146 -6.61 4.90 0.97
CA HIS A 146 -5.76 4.38 2.04
C HIS A 146 -4.71 3.39 1.51
N ILE A 147 -5.09 2.53 0.55
CA ILE A 147 -4.16 1.60 -0.09
C ILE A 147 -3.15 2.37 -0.96
N ALA A 148 -3.59 3.37 -1.72
CA ALA A 148 -2.72 4.16 -2.59
C ALA A 148 -1.66 4.94 -1.79
N TRP A 149 -2.02 5.44 -0.62
CA TRP A 149 -1.11 6.17 0.27
C TRP A 149 -0.35 5.26 1.27
N GLY A 150 -0.57 3.94 1.22
CA GLY A 150 0.12 2.99 2.08
C GLY A 150 -0.33 3.01 3.54
N ASN A 151 -1.50 3.59 3.84
CA ASN A 151 -2.07 3.57 5.19
C ASN A 151 -2.47 2.15 5.61
N ILE A 152 -2.82 1.30 4.64
CA ILE A 152 -3.12 -0.11 4.85
C ILE A 152 -2.64 -0.93 3.66
N SER A 153 -2.12 -2.13 3.90
CA SER A 153 -1.75 -3.04 2.82
C SER A 153 -2.97 -3.74 2.22
N ILE A 154 -2.93 -4.01 0.91
CA ILE A 154 -3.98 -4.81 0.26
C ILE A 154 -4.10 -6.21 0.89
N ARG A 155 -2.99 -6.79 1.36
CA ARG A 155 -2.98 -8.09 2.04
C ARG A 155 -3.74 -8.04 3.35
N LYS A 156 -3.54 -7.02 4.19
CA LYS A 156 -4.27 -6.84 5.44
C LYS A 156 -5.77 -6.70 5.19
N ALA A 157 -6.16 -5.88 4.21
CA ALA A 157 -7.55 -5.72 3.81
C ALA A 157 -8.17 -7.06 3.33
N TYR A 158 -7.44 -7.82 2.50
CA TYR A 158 -7.87 -9.14 2.04
C TYR A 158 -8.04 -10.14 3.20
N GLN A 159 -7.05 -10.23 4.09
CA GLN A 159 -7.08 -11.17 5.22
C GLN A 159 -8.22 -10.86 6.18
N ALA A 160 -8.48 -9.59 6.48
CA ALA A 160 -9.61 -9.19 7.30
C ALA A 160 -10.96 -9.59 6.68
N GLY A 161 -11.15 -9.36 5.37
CA GLY A 161 -12.33 -9.82 4.65
C GLY A 161 -12.48 -11.34 4.62
N TYR A 162 -11.38 -12.05 4.42
CA TYR A 162 -11.36 -13.52 4.41
C TYR A 162 -11.74 -14.09 5.78
N GLN A 163 -11.21 -13.54 6.87
CA GLN A 163 -11.54 -13.95 8.25
C GLN A 163 -13.00 -13.65 8.58
N ALA A 164 -13.50 -12.47 8.21
CA ALA A 164 -14.90 -12.12 8.43
C ALA A 164 -15.86 -13.05 7.66
N LYS A 165 -15.52 -13.46 6.46
CA LYS A 165 -16.27 -14.47 5.69
C LYS A 165 -16.28 -15.82 6.39
N ALA A 166 -15.15 -16.25 6.95
CA ALA A 166 -15.01 -17.51 7.68
C ALA A 166 -15.81 -17.51 9.00
N SER A 167 -15.90 -16.37 9.69
CA SER A 167 -16.63 -16.22 10.95
C SER A 167 -18.17 -16.07 10.80
N GLY A 168 -18.71 -16.25 9.60
CA GLY A 168 -20.15 -16.26 9.37
C GLY A 168 -20.72 -15.05 8.65
N ASN A 169 -19.93 -14.05 8.33
CA ASN A 169 -20.37 -12.89 7.53
C ASN A 169 -20.45 -13.22 6.02
N LYS A 170 -20.97 -14.44 5.72
CA LYS A 170 -21.00 -15.00 4.34
C LYS A 170 -21.87 -14.23 3.36
N ARG A 171 -22.89 -13.52 3.84
CA ARG A 171 -23.87 -12.87 2.97
C ARG A 171 -23.39 -11.59 2.32
N ASN A 172 -22.31 -11.00 2.82
CA ASN A 172 -21.91 -9.64 2.48
C ASN A 172 -20.60 -9.55 1.69
N LEU A 173 -19.83 -10.65 1.62
CA LEU A 173 -18.46 -10.66 1.08
C LEU A 173 -18.25 -11.69 -0.05
N ASN A 174 -19.31 -12.02 -0.78
CA ASN A 174 -19.23 -12.87 -1.97
C ASN A 174 -18.73 -12.10 -3.19
#